data_5fe75978c4339bf5bcce02cf7e93f9da
#
_entry.id   5fe75978c4339bf5bcce02cf7e93f9da
#
_cell.length_a   1.000
_cell.length_b   1.000
_cell.length_c   1.000
_cell.angle_alpha   90.00
_cell.angle_beta   90.00
_cell.angle_gamma   90.00
#
_symmetry.space_group_name_H-M   'P 1'
#
loop_
_entity.id
_entity.type
_entity.pdbx_description
1 polymer ?
#
loop_
_entity_poly.entity_id
_entity_poly.type
_entity_poly.pdbx_seq_one_letter_code
_entity_poly.pdbx_strand_id
1 'polypeptide(L)'
;AATVLGICGSADNGPADDSSEEFAPAVITDNALVVLEKRYLDKDTNDKFKEDPQGMFRRVARTLAAPDRAYGQSDEQIGETAEEFYRMMAKLEFLPNSPTMMNAGTGAGTLSACFVLPLQDSMEGIMGAAHDAAMVQKFGGGTGFALTALRPKAASIRTTHGKACGPIAVLRHLSSVSTLVTQGGKRDGANMAVLDIHHPDILEFIECKSVEGEIHNFNISVGASDEFMEAVKNGTTYPLRALSDPSNLDSEVVEVDRLG
;
A
#
# COMPACT_ATOMS: atom_id res chain seq x y z
N ALA A 1 -8.10 6.73 -14.72
CA ALA A 1 -7.70 6.73 -13.28
C ALA A 1 -8.90 6.64 -12.31
N ALA A 2 -10.15 6.82 -12.80
CA ALA A 2 -11.34 6.85 -11.93
C ALA A 2 -11.96 5.47 -11.62
N THR A 3 -11.37 4.36 -12.04
CA THR A 3 -12.03 3.04 -12.01
C THR A 3 -11.58 2.13 -10.87
N VAL A 4 -10.68 2.57 -9.99
CA VAL A 4 -10.15 1.74 -8.90
C VAL A 4 -10.86 1.97 -7.54
N LEU A 5 -11.62 3.04 -7.42
CA LEU A 5 -12.45 3.29 -6.23
C LEU A 5 -13.86 2.73 -6.45
N GLY A 6 -13.99 1.39 -6.37
CA GLY A 6 -15.29 0.73 -6.33
C GLY A 6 -16.12 1.27 -5.17
N ILE A 7 -17.15 2.02 -5.50
CA ILE A 7 -18.12 2.57 -4.54
C ILE A 7 -18.87 1.38 -3.94
N CYS A 8 -18.64 1.10 -2.67
CA CYS A 8 -19.45 0.16 -1.90
C CYS A 8 -20.81 0.80 -1.65
N GLY A 9 -21.84 0.34 -2.36
CA GLY A 9 -23.22 0.74 -2.12
C GLY A 9 -23.64 0.37 -0.69
N SER A 10 -24.48 1.17 -0.07
CA SER A 10 -25.07 0.90 1.25
C SER A 10 -25.85 -0.41 1.22
N ALA A 11 -25.33 -1.44 1.85
CA ALA A 11 -26.07 -2.67 2.09
C ALA A 11 -27.04 -2.44 3.25
N ASP A 12 -28.32 -2.70 3.00
CA ASP A 12 -29.40 -2.61 3.98
C ASP A 12 -29.19 -3.71 5.06
N ASN A 13 -28.90 -3.31 6.28
CA ASN A 13 -28.67 -4.22 7.41
C ASN A 13 -29.99 -4.61 8.07
N GLY A 14 -30.73 -5.53 7.47
CA GLY A 14 -31.86 -6.18 8.11
C GLY A 14 -31.43 -7.06 9.29
N PRO A 15 -32.27 -7.28 10.32
CA PRO A 15 -31.95 -8.13 11.46
C PRO A 15 -31.77 -9.59 11.01
N ALA A 16 -30.68 -10.24 11.46
CA ALA A 16 -30.35 -11.62 11.14
C ALA A 16 -31.11 -12.58 12.07
N ASP A 17 -31.67 -13.64 11.48
CA ASP A 17 -32.19 -14.81 12.17
C ASP A 17 -31.02 -15.63 12.76
N ASP A 18 -31.04 -15.87 14.08
CA ASP A 18 -29.96 -16.44 14.89
C ASP A 18 -30.21 -17.94 15.16
N SER A 19 -30.36 -18.74 14.09
CA SER A 19 -30.54 -20.19 14.19
C SER A 19 -29.40 -20.98 13.53
N SER A 20 -28.22 -21.06 14.16
CA SER A 20 -27.21 -22.05 13.80
C SER A 20 -26.36 -22.44 15.01
N GLU A 21 -25.92 -23.69 15.05
CA GLU A 21 -25.15 -24.39 16.09
C GLU A 21 -24.30 -23.49 16.98
N GLU A 22 -24.40 -23.71 18.28
CA GLU A 22 -23.75 -22.91 19.34
C GLU A 22 -22.23 -22.89 19.20
N PHE A 23 -21.79 -21.94 18.36
CA PHE A 23 -20.38 -21.68 18.07
C PHE A 23 -19.84 -20.71 19.13
N ALA A 24 -18.86 -21.13 19.92
CA ALA A 24 -18.19 -20.29 20.90
C ALA A 24 -17.02 -19.52 20.23
N PRO A 25 -17.12 -18.18 20.11
CA PRO A 25 -16.02 -17.37 19.58
C PRO A 25 -14.83 -17.37 20.55
N ALA A 26 -13.61 -17.12 20.02
CA ALA A 26 -12.43 -16.97 20.84
C ALA A 26 -12.54 -15.77 21.80
N VAL A 27 -11.96 -15.91 22.97
CA VAL A 27 -11.92 -14.84 23.98
C VAL A 27 -10.98 -13.73 23.51
N ILE A 28 -11.50 -12.51 23.41
CA ILE A 28 -10.71 -11.31 23.15
C ILE A 28 -10.05 -10.86 24.45
N THR A 29 -8.73 -10.71 24.47
CA THR A 29 -8.00 -10.23 25.65
C THR A 29 -8.29 -8.75 25.92
N ASP A 30 -8.13 -8.29 27.16
CA ASP A 30 -8.35 -6.88 27.54
C ASP A 30 -7.48 -5.92 26.69
N ASN A 31 -6.22 -6.28 26.43
CA ASN A 31 -5.34 -5.48 25.59
C ASN A 31 -5.84 -5.40 24.14
N ALA A 32 -6.32 -6.50 23.57
CA ALA A 32 -6.90 -6.52 22.23
C ALA A 32 -8.18 -5.68 22.19
N LEU A 33 -9.04 -5.75 23.21
CA LEU A 33 -10.26 -4.95 23.29
C LEU A 33 -9.93 -3.44 23.28
N VAL A 34 -8.95 -2.99 24.06
CA VAL A 34 -8.50 -1.58 24.05
C VAL A 34 -8.05 -1.13 22.66
N VAL A 35 -7.37 -1.99 21.89
CA VAL A 35 -6.95 -1.67 20.51
C VAL A 35 -8.16 -1.62 19.56
N LEU A 36 -9.09 -2.58 19.68
CA LEU A 36 -10.30 -2.63 18.87
C LEU A 36 -11.15 -1.38 19.10
N GLU A 37 -11.40 -0.98 20.33
CA GLU A 37 -12.16 0.22 20.70
C GLU A 37 -11.53 1.52 20.18
N LYS A 38 -10.19 1.60 20.21
CA LYS A 38 -9.49 2.80 19.74
C LYS A 38 -9.45 2.96 18.22
N ARG A 39 -9.45 1.84 17.47
CA ARG A 39 -9.10 1.87 16.05
C ARG A 39 -10.09 1.21 15.10
N TYR A 40 -10.85 0.22 15.54
CA TYR A 40 -11.56 -0.70 14.64
C TYR A 40 -13.07 -0.69 14.78
N LEU A 41 -13.59 -0.56 16.01
CA LEU A 41 -15.04 -0.58 16.21
C LEU A 41 -15.68 0.69 15.66
N ASP A 42 -16.78 0.50 14.93
CA ASP A 42 -17.56 1.63 14.38
C ASP A 42 -18.24 2.41 15.50
N LYS A 43 -18.28 3.73 15.33
CA LYS A 43 -18.84 4.66 16.29
C LYS A 43 -19.83 5.60 15.62
N ASP A 44 -20.79 6.05 16.38
CA ASP A 44 -21.72 7.10 15.94
C ASP A 44 -21.08 8.51 16.04
N THR A 45 -21.83 9.50 15.63
CA THR A 45 -21.43 10.92 15.67
C THR A 45 -21.16 11.46 17.09
N ASN A 46 -21.57 10.73 18.14
CA ASN A 46 -21.37 11.06 19.54
C ASN A 46 -20.24 10.21 20.18
N ASP A 47 -19.42 9.56 19.36
CA ASP A 47 -18.31 8.68 19.76
C ASP A 47 -18.74 7.43 20.55
N LYS A 48 -20.02 7.04 20.43
CA LYS A 48 -20.58 5.84 21.07
C LYS A 48 -20.40 4.63 20.12
N PHE A 49 -19.95 3.50 20.65
CA PHE A 49 -19.85 2.27 19.88
C PHE A 49 -21.18 1.80 19.35
N LYS A 50 -21.24 1.46 18.06
CA LYS A 50 -22.40 0.85 17.39
C LYS A 50 -22.34 -0.67 17.41
N GLU A 51 -21.17 -1.23 17.72
CA GLU A 51 -20.89 -2.65 17.66
C GLU A 51 -19.89 -3.04 18.75
N ASP A 52 -19.88 -4.32 19.07
CA ASP A 52 -18.86 -5.01 19.84
C ASP A 52 -17.87 -5.74 18.88
N PRO A 53 -16.82 -6.42 19.36
CA PRO A 53 -15.90 -7.15 18.51
C PRO A 53 -16.57 -8.21 17.61
N GLN A 54 -17.58 -8.90 18.11
CA GLN A 54 -18.30 -9.91 17.33
C GLN A 54 -19.18 -9.26 16.25
N GLY A 55 -19.81 -8.15 16.57
CA GLY A 55 -20.54 -7.32 15.60
C GLY A 55 -19.64 -6.81 14.48
N MET A 56 -18.42 -6.38 14.81
CA MET A 56 -17.42 -5.98 13.81
C MET A 56 -17.08 -7.16 12.88
N PHE A 57 -16.82 -8.35 13.40
CA PHE A 57 -16.54 -9.52 12.57
C PHE A 57 -17.72 -9.86 11.65
N ARG A 58 -18.97 -9.80 12.16
CA ARG A 58 -20.17 -10.01 11.34
C ARG A 58 -20.33 -8.96 10.25
N ARG A 59 -20.08 -7.67 10.55
CA ARG A 59 -20.12 -6.58 9.58
C ARG A 59 -19.10 -6.80 8.45
N VAL A 60 -17.88 -7.13 8.79
CA VAL A 60 -16.81 -7.41 7.84
C VAL A 60 -17.16 -8.62 6.96
N ALA A 61 -17.58 -9.71 7.57
CA ALA A 61 -17.93 -10.96 6.88
C ALA A 61 -19.03 -10.74 5.83
N ARG A 62 -20.12 -10.10 6.21
CA ARG A 62 -21.25 -9.77 5.31
C ARG A 62 -20.80 -8.86 4.15
N THR A 63 -20.00 -7.86 4.46
CA THR A 63 -19.52 -6.92 3.42
C THR A 63 -18.64 -7.61 2.40
N LEU A 64 -17.78 -8.55 2.83
CA LEU A 64 -16.88 -9.28 1.93
C LEU A 64 -17.60 -10.37 1.12
N ALA A 65 -18.66 -10.97 1.64
CA ALA A 65 -19.45 -11.96 0.90
C ALA A 65 -20.42 -11.32 -0.11
N ALA A 66 -20.91 -10.10 0.15
CA ALA A 66 -21.93 -9.46 -0.67
C ALA A 66 -21.58 -9.32 -2.18
N PRO A 67 -20.31 -9.07 -2.61
CA PRO A 67 -19.96 -8.99 -4.02
C PRO A 67 -20.21 -10.29 -4.83
N ASP A 68 -20.31 -11.44 -4.19
CA ASP A 68 -20.53 -12.73 -4.87
C ASP A 68 -21.88 -12.78 -5.58
N ARG A 69 -22.82 -11.90 -5.22
CA ARG A 69 -24.06 -11.69 -5.96
C ARG A 69 -23.81 -11.35 -7.44
N ALA A 70 -22.77 -10.57 -7.72
CA ALA A 70 -22.40 -10.20 -9.09
C ALA A 70 -21.90 -11.41 -9.92
N TYR A 71 -21.51 -12.48 -9.25
CA TYR A 71 -21.08 -13.74 -9.85
C TYR A 71 -22.16 -14.83 -9.87
N GLY A 72 -23.42 -14.44 -9.57
CA GLY A 72 -24.59 -15.34 -9.69
C GLY A 72 -24.88 -16.17 -8.44
N GLN A 73 -24.26 -15.89 -7.32
CA GLN A 73 -24.57 -16.54 -6.04
C GLN A 73 -25.95 -16.14 -5.54
N SER A 74 -26.70 -17.10 -4.99
CA SER A 74 -27.97 -16.81 -4.28
C SER A 74 -27.74 -16.13 -2.94
N ASP A 75 -28.78 -15.49 -2.40
CA ASP A 75 -28.71 -14.87 -1.06
C ASP A 75 -28.39 -15.89 0.03
N GLU A 76 -28.85 -17.14 -0.10
CA GLU A 76 -28.53 -18.24 0.79
C GLU A 76 -27.04 -18.57 0.76
N GLN A 77 -26.46 -18.75 -0.44
CA GLN A 77 -25.02 -19.02 -0.62
C GLN A 77 -24.14 -17.86 -0.10
N ILE A 78 -24.55 -16.62 -0.33
CA ILE A 78 -23.90 -15.44 0.22
C ILE A 78 -23.95 -15.44 1.75
N GLY A 79 -25.07 -15.86 2.33
CA GLY A 79 -25.23 -16.02 3.78
C GLY A 79 -24.28 -17.07 4.35
N GLU A 80 -24.18 -18.24 3.69
CA GLU A 80 -23.24 -19.31 4.08
C GLU A 80 -21.78 -18.83 4.02
N THR A 81 -21.39 -18.16 2.93
CA THR A 81 -20.04 -17.58 2.79
C THR A 81 -19.75 -16.54 3.88
N ALA A 82 -20.73 -15.69 4.19
CA ALA A 82 -20.58 -14.71 5.26
C ALA A 82 -20.41 -15.36 6.64
N GLU A 83 -21.15 -16.44 6.91
CA GLU A 83 -21.02 -17.18 8.17
C GLU A 83 -19.67 -17.89 8.27
N GLU A 84 -19.15 -18.45 7.18
CA GLU A 84 -17.82 -19.04 7.16
C GLU A 84 -16.72 -17.98 7.45
N PHE A 85 -16.79 -16.82 6.80
CA PHE A 85 -15.87 -15.70 7.07
C PHE A 85 -15.95 -15.22 8.52
N TYR A 86 -17.16 -15.11 9.05
CA TYR A 86 -17.36 -14.77 10.45
C TYR A 86 -16.72 -15.78 11.39
N ARG A 87 -16.93 -17.08 11.16
CA ARG A 87 -16.35 -18.15 11.98
C ARG A 87 -14.82 -18.12 12.00
N MET A 88 -14.18 -17.95 10.84
CA MET A 88 -12.73 -17.84 10.76
C MET A 88 -12.19 -16.66 11.58
N MET A 89 -12.83 -15.50 11.48
CA MET A 89 -12.43 -14.31 12.25
C MET A 89 -12.71 -14.48 13.75
N ALA A 90 -13.89 -14.97 14.09
CA ALA A 90 -14.30 -15.15 15.48
C ALA A 90 -13.50 -16.22 16.23
N LYS A 91 -12.94 -17.22 15.53
CA LYS A 91 -11.98 -18.20 16.07
C LYS A 91 -10.54 -17.69 16.07
N LEU A 92 -10.27 -16.52 15.52
CA LEU A 92 -8.92 -15.95 15.31
C LEU A 92 -8.02 -16.85 14.42
N GLU A 93 -8.62 -17.65 13.54
CA GLU A 93 -7.92 -18.45 12.55
C GLU A 93 -7.40 -17.60 11.40
N PHE A 94 -8.14 -16.54 11.07
CA PHE A 94 -7.78 -15.55 10.05
C PHE A 94 -8.34 -14.18 10.39
N LEU A 95 -7.54 -13.14 10.17
CA LEU A 95 -7.98 -11.75 10.22
C LEU A 95 -7.58 -11.03 8.92
N PRO A 96 -8.49 -10.34 8.23
CA PRO A 96 -8.14 -9.51 7.10
C PRO A 96 -7.29 -8.32 7.52
N ASN A 97 -6.76 -7.58 6.54
CA ASN A 97 -5.95 -6.39 6.82
C ASN A 97 -6.73 -5.32 7.59
N SER A 98 -5.99 -4.42 8.26
CA SER A 98 -6.58 -3.37 9.09
C SER A 98 -7.58 -2.46 8.35
N PRO A 99 -7.36 -1.98 7.12
CA PRO A 99 -8.36 -1.21 6.38
C PRO A 99 -9.67 -1.97 6.16
N THR A 100 -9.63 -3.26 5.86
CA THR A 100 -10.83 -4.08 5.74
C THR A 100 -11.60 -4.15 7.06
N MET A 101 -10.90 -4.44 8.15
CA MET A 101 -11.50 -4.51 9.50
C MET A 101 -12.14 -3.18 9.93
N MET A 102 -11.49 -2.06 9.56
CA MET A 102 -11.96 -0.72 9.93
C MET A 102 -13.12 -0.22 9.07
N ASN A 103 -13.07 -0.48 7.77
CA ASN A 103 -13.89 0.25 6.79
C ASN A 103 -15.00 -0.59 6.15
N ALA A 104 -14.90 -1.93 6.16
CA ALA A 104 -15.92 -2.77 5.53
C ALA A 104 -17.31 -2.49 6.13
N GLY A 105 -18.27 -2.17 5.29
CA GLY A 105 -19.66 -1.89 5.68
C GLY A 105 -19.91 -0.52 6.34
N THR A 106 -18.88 0.33 6.49
CA THR A 106 -19.06 1.68 7.07
C THR A 106 -19.38 2.76 6.03
N GLY A 107 -19.26 2.43 4.74
CA GLY A 107 -19.46 3.38 3.64
C GLY A 107 -18.29 4.36 3.43
N ALA A 108 -17.20 4.20 4.17
CA ALA A 108 -16.01 5.06 4.09
C ALA A 108 -14.74 4.24 3.93
N GLY A 109 -13.69 4.86 3.38
CA GLY A 109 -12.36 4.30 3.30
C GLY A 109 -12.15 3.30 2.16
N THR A 110 -11.10 2.51 2.29
CA THR A 110 -10.72 1.44 1.36
C THR A 110 -10.63 0.11 2.10
N LEU A 111 -10.79 -1.00 1.39
CA LEU A 111 -10.61 -2.36 1.93
C LEU A 111 -9.20 -2.89 1.70
N SER A 112 -8.39 -2.24 0.86
CA SER A 112 -7.01 -2.62 0.59
C SER A 112 -6.03 -1.80 1.44
N ALA A 113 -4.96 -2.48 1.91
CA ALA A 113 -3.94 -1.84 2.73
C ALA A 113 -2.83 -1.18 1.91
N CYS A 114 -2.50 -1.73 0.73
CA CYS A 114 -1.33 -1.35 -0.05
C CYS A 114 -1.68 -1.21 -1.53
N PHE A 115 -1.13 -0.17 -2.15
CA PHE A 115 -1.35 0.17 -3.54
C PHE A 115 -0.02 0.44 -4.23
N VAL A 116 0.23 -0.21 -5.35
CA VAL A 116 1.34 0.13 -6.23
C VAL A 116 0.84 1.14 -7.25
N LEU A 117 1.44 2.33 -7.24
CA LEU A 117 1.04 3.43 -8.10
C LEU A 117 1.99 3.55 -9.30
N PRO A 118 1.45 3.74 -10.52
CA PRO A 118 2.28 3.95 -11.69
C PRO A 118 3.04 5.28 -11.57
N LEU A 119 4.33 5.27 -11.94
CA LEU A 119 5.19 6.44 -11.93
C LEU A 119 5.85 6.58 -13.30
N GLN A 120 5.44 7.58 -14.05
CA GLN A 120 5.99 7.88 -15.37
C GLN A 120 7.07 8.95 -15.29
N ASP A 121 8.07 8.86 -16.17
CA ASP A 121 9.17 9.83 -16.28
C ASP A 121 8.73 11.12 -17.00
N SER A 122 7.77 11.81 -16.41
CA SER A 122 7.24 13.12 -16.85
C SER A 122 6.75 13.91 -15.65
N MET A 123 6.66 15.22 -15.78
CA MET A 123 6.15 16.09 -14.71
C MET A 123 4.70 15.73 -14.36
N GLU A 124 3.89 15.49 -15.38
CA GLU A 124 2.49 15.08 -15.24
C GLU A 124 2.38 13.74 -14.51
N GLY A 125 3.24 12.76 -14.85
CA GLY A 125 3.27 11.46 -14.21
C GLY A 125 3.71 11.53 -12.75
N ILE A 126 4.73 12.32 -12.44
CA ILE A 126 5.24 12.50 -11.07
C ILE A 126 4.19 13.20 -10.20
N MET A 127 3.59 14.30 -10.68
CA MET A 127 2.57 15.02 -9.92
C MET A 127 1.27 14.24 -9.81
N GLY A 128 0.90 13.47 -10.85
CA GLY A 128 -0.23 12.54 -10.81
C GLY A 128 -0.04 11.46 -9.75
N ALA A 129 1.13 10.82 -9.70
CA ALA A 129 1.46 9.83 -8.68
C ALA A 129 1.43 10.42 -7.26
N ALA A 130 1.90 11.65 -7.08
CA ALA A 130 1.84 12.36 -5.80
C ALA A 130 0.39 12.63 -5.36
N HIS A 131 -0.46 13.08 -6.28
CA HIS A 131 -1.90 13.25 -6.03
C HIS A 131 -2.56 11.93 -5.64
N ASP A 132 -2.34 10.87 -6.42
CA ASP A 132 -2.95 9.56 -6.17
C ASP A 132 -2.50 8.97 -4.83
N ALA A 133 -1.20 9.15 -4.50
CA ALA A 133 -0.66 8.76 -3.20
C ALA A 133 -1.38 9.48 -2.05
N ALA A 134 -1.55 10.80 -2.15
CA ALA A 134 -2.27 11.58 -1.15
C ALA A 134 -3.71 11.08 -0.96
N MET A 135 -4.40 10.75 -2.08
CA MET A 135 -5.77 10.24 -2.03
C MET A 135 -5.87 8.85 -1.40
N VAL A 136 -4.94 7.94 -1.72
CA VAL A 136 -4.86 6.60 -1.11
C VAL A 136 -4.57 6.71 0.39
N GLN A 137 -3.60 7.52 0.77
CA GLN A 137 -3.17 7.70 2.16
C GLN A 137 -4.24 8.38 3.01
N LYS A 138 -5.01 9.30 2.45
CA LYS A 138 -6.18 9.91 3.11
C LYS A 138 -7.14 8.86 3.68
N PHE A 139 -7.27 7.72 3.01
CA PHE A 139 -8.12 6.61 3.42
C PHE A 139 -7.37 5.49 4.17
N GLY A 140 -6.13 5.74 4.60
CA GLY A 140 -5.34 4.80 5.40
C GLY A 140 -4.59 3.74 4.60
N GLY A 141 -4.54 3.84 3.26
CA GLY A 141 -3.75 2.96 2.40
C GLY A 141 -2.26 3.34 2.40
N GLY A 142 -1.38 2.34 2.31
CA GLY A 142 0.04 2.53 2.01
C GLY A 142 0.28 2.58 0.50
N THR A 143 1.36 3.23 0.07
CA THR A 143 1.69 3.37 -1.35
C THR A 143 3.07 2.82 -1.69
N GLY A 144 3.22 2.26 -2.88
CA GLY A 144 4.48 1.74 -3.40
C GLY A 144 4.80 2.28 -4.79
N PHE A 145 6.09 2.54 -5.05
CA PHE A 145 6.56 3.13 -6.30
C PHE A 145 7.77 2.38 -6.83
N ALA A 146 7.76 2.08 -8.13
CA ALA A 146 8.94 1.66 -8.88
C ALA A 146 9.59 2.89 -9.52
N LEU A 147 10.79 3.22 -9.08
CA LEU A 147 11.52 4.43 -9.52
C LEU A 147 12.40 4.20 -10.74
N THR A 148 12.61 2.95 -11.13
CA THR A 148 13.59 2.53 -12.16
C THR A 148 13.36 3.16 -13.53
N ALA A 149 12.11 3.48 -13.87
CA ALA A 149 11.78 4.13 -15.14
C ALA A 149 12.12 5.63 -15.20
N LEU A 150 12.40 6.24 -14.05
CA LEU A 150 12.81 7.66 -14.01
C LEU A 150 14.22 7.83 -14.59
N ARG A 151 14.42 8.89 -15.33
CA ARG A 151 15.75 9.23 -15.86
C ARG A 151 16.70 9.61 -14.72
N PRO A 152 18.01 9.34 -14.87
CA PRO A 152 18.99 9.68 -13.85
C PRO A 152 19.15 11.18 -13.67
N LYS A 153 19.68 11.55 -12.53
CA LYS A 153 20.07 12.92 -12.18
C LYS A 153 21.01 13.49 -13.26
N ALA A 154 20.80 14.76 -13.57
CA ALA A 154 21.54 15.49 -14.60
C ALA A 154 21.31 15.03 -16.05
N ALA A 155 20.46 14.05 -16.32
CA ALA A 155 20.04 13.71 -17.68
C ALA A 155 19.40 14.92 -18.37
N SER A 156 19.64 15.07 -19.68
CA SER A 156 19.13 16.21 -20.45
C SER A 156 17.62 16.11 -20.69
N ILE A 157 16.92 17.23 -20.48
CA ILE A 157 15.48 17.35 -20.76
C ILE A 157 15.32 18.08 -22.08
N ARG A 158 14.82 17.38 -23.11
CA ARG A 158 14.71 17.96 -24.48
C ARG A 158 13.75 19.15 -24.56
N THR A 159 12.64 19.11 -23.80
CA THR A 159 11.57 20.12 -23.87
C THR A 159 11.94 21.44 -23.21
N THR A 160 12.73 21.41 -22.13
CA THR A 160 13.09 22.61 -21.35
C THR A 160 14.56 22.98 -21.44
N HIS A 161 15.37 22.16 -22.11
CA HIS A 161 16.83 22.28 -22.17
C HIS A 161 17.51 22.29 -20.78
N GLY A 162 16.79 21.80 -19.77
CA GLY A 162 17.25 21.67 -18.39
C GLY A 162 17.89 20.33 -18.09
N LYS A 163 18.12 20.11 -16.80
CA LYS A 163 18.66 18.86 -16.24
C LYS A 163 17.62 18.19 -15.34
N ALA A 164 17.55 16.85 -15.41
CA ALA A 164 16.66 16.06 -14.56
C ALA A 164 17.12 16.06 -13.11
N CYS A 165 16.15 15.99 -12.19
CA CYS A 165 16.41 15.94 -10.75
C CYS A 165 16.80 14.54 -10.25
N GLY A 166 16.46 13.48 -11.02
CA GLY A 166 16.70 12.09 -10.66
C GLY A 166 15.66 11.50 -9.67
N PRO A 167 15.69 10.17 -9.46
CA PRO A 167 14.71 9.45 -8.65
C PRO A 167 14.70 9.86 -7.17
N ILE A 168 15.85 10.22 -6.60
CA ILE A 168 15.94 10.58 -5.18
C ILE A 168 15.21 11.89 -4.87
N ALA A 169 15.26 12.87 -5.77
CA ALA A 169 14.50 14.12 -5.62
C ALA A 169 12.99 13.87 -5.72
N VAL A 170 12.55 12.98 -6.63
CA VAL A 170 11.16 12.54 -6.71
C VAL A 170 10.73 11.82 -5.43
N LEU A 171 11.58 10.95 -4.89
CA LEU A 171 11.33 10.24 -3.62
C LEU A 171 11.15 11.22 -2.45
N ARG A 172 12.00 12.26 -2.34
CA ARG A 172 11.84 13.32 -1.33
C ARG A 172 10.52 14.08 -1.49
N HIS A 173 10.12 14.37 -2.72
CA HIS A 173 8.84 15.02 -3.00
C HIS A 173 7.66 14.16 -2.52
N LEU A 174 7.62 12.86 -2.88
CA LEU A 174 6.60 11.92 -2.44
C LEU A 174 6.59 11.75 -0.91
N SER A 175 7.76 11.74 -0.27
CA SER A 175 7.89 11.74 1.19
C SER A 175 7.26 12.96 1.84
N SER A 176 7.49 14.15 1.27
CA SER A 176 6.89 15.41 1.75
C SER A 176 5.37 15.41 1.64
N VAL A 177 4.82 14.89 0.52
CA VAL A 177 3.37 14.74 0.33
C VAL A 177 2.77 13.82 1.40
N SER A 178 3.42 12.70 1.68
CA SER A 178 2.96 11.75 2.71
C SER A 178 2.97 12.35 4.12
N THR A 179 3.95 13.21 4.41
CA THR A 179 4.02 13.93 5.69
C THR A 179 2.86 14.94 5.84
N LEU A 180 2.42 15.55 4.72
CA LEU A 180 1.29 16.48 4.72
C LEU A 180 -0.04 15.77 5.01
N VAL A 181 -0.19 14.53 4.54
CA VAL A 181 -1.43 13.77 4.71
C VAL A 181 -1.45 13.12 6.09
N THR A 182 -2.07 13.79 7.06
CA THR A 182 -2.43 13.14 8.32
C THR A 182 -3.54 12.13 8.04
N GLN A 183 -3.24 10.86 8.18
CA GLN A 183 -4.15 9.73 7.92
C GLN A 183 -5.29 9.66 8.95
N GLY A 184 -6.14 10.67 8.99
CA GLY A 184 -7.28 10.74 9.90
C GLY A 184 -6.92 10.46 11.38
N GLY A 185 -5.65 10.61 11.78
CA GLY A 185 -5.14 10.32 13.12
C GLY A 185 -5.06 8.83 13.48
N LYS A 186 -5.39 7.90 12.55
CA LYS A 186 -5.46 6.47 12.85
C LYS A 186 -4.19 5.69 12.46
N ARG A 187 -3.45 6.13 11.46
CA ARG A 187 -2.22 5.46 10.97
C ARG A 187 -1.32 6.45 10.23
N ASP A 188 0.02 6.36 10.45
CA ASP A 188 1.00 7.12 9.68
C ASP A 188 1.14 6.59 8.26
N GLY A 189 1.42 7.46 7.28
CA GLY A 189 1.68 7.11 5.90
C GLY A 189 2.88 6.19 5.80
N ALA A 190 2.65 4.97 5.32
CA ALA A 190 3.72 4.03 5.03
C ALA A 190 3.89 3.91 3.53
N ASN A 191 5.12 4.13 3.06
CA ASN A 191 5.46 4.06 1.64
C ASN A 191 6.56 3.06 1.40
N MET A 192 6.63 2.58 0.17
CA MET A 192 7.69 1.72 -0.33
C MET A 192 8.22 2.28 -1.64
N ALA A 193 9.53 2.29 -1.83
CA ALA A 193 10.17 2.59 -3.09
C ALA A 193 11.17 1.51 -3.46
N VAL A 194 11.18 1.15 -4.75
CA VAL A 194 12.13 0.19 -5.31
C VAL A 194 12.89 0.89 -6.43
N LEU A 195 14.21 0.75 -6.43
CA LEU A 195 15.08 1.14 -7.53
C LEU A 195 15.94 -0.05 -7.92
N ASP A 196 15.99 -0.39 -9.20
CA ASP A 196 16.79 -1.53 -9.64
C ASP A 196 18.27 -1.21 -9.63
N ILE A 197 19.08 -2.23 -9.33
CA ILE A 197 20.53 -2.15 -9.13
C ILE A 197 21.28 -1.55 -10.32
N HIS A 198 20.73 -1.67 -11.53
CA HIS A 198 21.37 -1.15 -12.75
C HIS A 198 21.20 0.37 -12.94
N HIS A 199 20.36 1.03 -12.13
CA HIS A 199 20.11 2.45 -12.31
C HIS A 199 21.35 3.31 -11.97
N PRO A 200 21.72 4.32 -12.77
CA PRO A 200 22.90 5.15 -12.51
C PRO A 200 22.93 5.82 -11.14
N ASP A 201 21.79 6.19 -10.58
CA ASP A 201 21.70 6.84 -9.26
C ASP A 201 21.57 5.84 -8.10
N ILE A 202 21.89 4.55 -8.32
CA ILE A 202 21.66 3.50 -7.29
C ILE A 202 22.45 3.73 -6.00
N LEU A 203 23.68 4.22 -6.09
CA LEU A 203 24.49 4.50 -4.90
C LEU A 203 23.90 5.65 -4.08
N GLU A 204 23.46 6.74 -4.73
CA GLU A 204 22.77 7.83 -4.05
C GLU A 204 21.45 7.34 -3.42
N PHE A 205 20.75 6.39 -4.06
CA PHE A 205 19.53 5.80 -3.51
C PHE A 205 19.79 4.96 -2.25
N ILE A 206 20.82 4.13 -2.25
CA ILE A 206 21.19 3.30 -1.09
C ILE A 206 21.52 4.20 0.12
N GLU A 207 22.20 5.31 -0.11
CA GLU A 207 22.62 6.26 0.94
C GLU A 207 21.57 7.31 1.31
N CYS A 208 20.45 7.41 0.56
CA CYS A 208 19.50 8.52 0.70
C CYS A 208 18.81 8.62 2.06
N LYS A 209 18.89 7.60 2.90
CA LYS A 209 18.37 7.54 4.28
C LYS A 209 19.45 7.60 5.35
N SER A 210 20.70 7.86 5.01
CA SER A 210 21.81 7.97 5.97
C SER A 210 21.68 9.20 6.90
N VAL A 211 20.92 10.22 6.49
CA VAL A 211 20.61 11.39 7.30
C VAL A 211 19.32 11.14 8.08
N GLU A 212 19.39 11.22 9.41
CA GLU A 212 18.23 11.00 10.27
C GLU A 212 17.13 12.05 10.00
N GLY A 213 15.89 11.58 9.86
CA GLY A 213 14.72 12.42 9.58
C GLY A 213 14.42 12.63 8.09
N GLU A 214 15.36 12.36 7.17
CA GLU A 214 15.06 12.37 5.73
C GLU A 214 14.35 11.09 5.30
N ILE A 215 13.30 11.22 4.47
CA ILE A 215 12.57 10.10 3.83
C ILE A 215 12.14 9.03 4.86
N HIS A 216 11.85 9.44 6.11
CA HIS A 216 11.56 8.55 7.23
C HIS A 216 10.29 7.69 7.03
N ASN A 217 9.33 8.16 6.21
CA ASN A 217 8.07 7.49 5.90
C ASN A 217 8.15 6.55 4.69
N PHE A 218 9.35 6.28 4.17
CA PHE A 218 9.59 5.30 3.12
C PHE A 218 10.44 4.13 3.62
N ASN A 219 10.02 2.92 3.30
CA ASN A 219 10.91 1.79 3.15
C ASN A 219 11.51 1.82 1.75
N ILE A 220 12.78 1.49 1.61
CA ILE A 220 13.45 1.42 0.32
C ILE A 220 14.01 0.01 0.10
N SER A 221 13.98 -0.44 -1.15
CA SER A 221 14.57 -1.71 -1.55
C SER A 221 15.28 -1.58 -2.88
N VAL A 222 16.34 -2.36 -3.04
CA VAL A 222 17.06 -2.49 -4.30
C VAL A 222 16.56 -3.73 -5.03
N GLY A 223 16.17 -3.57 -6.31
CA GLY A 223 15.84 -4.69 -7.18
C GLY A 223 17.13 -5.32 -7.71
N ALA A 224 17.51 -6.48 -7.20
CA ALA A 224 18.69 -7.21 -7.67
C ALA A 224 18.31 -8.18 -8.80
N SER A 225 18.98 -8.07 -9.97
CA SER A 225 18.80 -8.98 -11.08
C SER A 225 19.69 -10.23 -10.97
N ASP A 226 19.32 -11.30 -11.67
CA ASP A 226 20.16 -12.51 -11.74
C ASP A 226 21.55 -12.19 -12.33
N GLU A 227 21.63 -11.29 -13.32
CA GLU A 227 22.88 -10.82 -13.90
C GLU A 227 23.79 -10.15 -12.85
N PHE A 228 23.22 -9.32 -11.98
CA PHE A 228 23.94 -8.72 -10.86
C PHE A 228 24.40 -9.78 -9.86
N MET A 229 23.55 -10.72 -9.49
CA MET A 229 23.90 -11.80 -8.55
C MET A 229 25.02 -12.72 -9.09
N GLU A 230 25.03 -12.96 -10.40
CA GLU A 230 26.16 -13.69 -11.04
C GLU A 230 27.44 -12.86 -11.04
N ALA A 231 27.37 -11.54 -11.25
CA ALA A 231 28.53 -10.66 -11.14
C ALA A 231 29.11 -10.66 -9.71
N VAL A 232 28.25 -10.60 -8.69
CA VAL A 232 28.66 -10.72 -7.27
C VAL A 232 29.36 -12.05 -7.01
N LYS A 233 28.77 -13.16 -7.45
CA LYS A 233 29.33 -14.50 -7.26
C LYS A 233 30.71 -14.69 -7.91
N ASN A 234 30.89 -14.04 -9.06
CA ASN A 234 32.13 -14.15 -9.84
C ASN A 234 33.16 -13.05 -9.50
N GLY A 235 32.83 -12.08 -8.63
CA GLY A 235 33.70 -10.95 -8.28
C GLY A 235 34.03 -10.07 -9.50
N THR A 236 33.03 -9.85 -10.38
CA THR A 236 33.18 -9.04 -11.60
C THR A 236 32.51 -7.69 -11.47
N THR A 237 32.80 -6.78 -12.39
CA THR A 237 32.12 -5.47 -12.46
C THR A 237 30.70 -5.62 -13.02
N TYR A 238 29.82 -4.70 -12.63
CA TYR A 238 28.43 -4.63 -13.09
C TYR A 238 28.12 -3.25 -13.69
N PRO A 239 27.61 -3.16 -14.95
CA PRO A 239 27.35 -1.89 -15.61
C PRO A 239 26.04 -1.25 -15.13
N LEU A 240 26.06 0.05 -14.84
CA LEU A 240 24.84 0.83 -14.58
C LEU A 240 24.27 1.37 -15.90
N ARG A 241 22.94 1.27 -16.06
CA ARG A 241 22.25 1.65 -17.30
C ARG A 241 20.92 2.33 -16.98
N ALA A 242 20.63 3.46 -17.63
CA ALA A 242 19.31 4.08 -17.57
C ALA A 242 18.36 3.40 -18.55
N LEU A 243 17.18 2.97 -18.08
CA LEU A 243 16.14 2.41 -18.95
C LEU A 243 15.55 3.45 -19.91
N SER A 244 15.57 4.73 -19.52
CA SER A 244 15.08 5.85 -20.32
C SER A 244 15.93 6.16 -21.55
N ASP A 245 17.15 5.66 -21.62
CA ASP A 245 18.04 5.81 -22.78
C ASP A 245 18.87 4.53 -23.00
N PRO A 246 18.29 3.50 -23.65
CA PRO A 246 19.00 2.25 -23.94
C PRO A 246 20.18 2.43 -24.92
N SER A 247 20.28 3.58 -25.60
CA SER A 247 21.39 3.92 -26.50
C SER A 247 22.59 4.55 -25.80
N ASN A 248 22.46 4.92 -24.53
CA ASN A 248 23.57 5.47 -23.74
C ASN A 248 24.47 4.34 -23.25
N LEU A 249 25.40 3.95 -24.12
CA LEU A 249 26.42 2.93 -23.86
C LEU A 249 27.56 3.44 -22.95
N ASP A 250 27.60 4.71 -22.62
CA ASP A 250 28.50 5.29 -21.61
C ASP A 250 27.96 5.03 -20.20
N SER A 251 27.68 3.77 -19.92
CA SER A 251 27.28 3.34 -18.59
C SER A 251 28.49 3.43 -17.65
N GLU A 252 28.32 4.11 -16.54
CA GLU A 252 29.28 4.09 -15.46
C GLU A 252 29.41 2.63 -14.97
N VAL A 253 30.62 2.07 -15.07
CA VAL A 253 30.91 0.72 -14.60
C VAL A 253 31.27 0.82 -13.12
N VAL A 254 30.45 0.24 -12.27
CA VAL A 254 30.69 0.20 -10.82
C VAL A 254 31.27 -1.16 -10.43
N GLU A 255 32.35 -1.15 -9.67
CA GLU A 255 32.87 -2.37 -9.07
C GLU A 255 31.85 -2.90 -8.04
N VAL A 256 31.57 -4.20 -8.12
CA VAL A 256 30.57 -4.85 -7.27
C VAL A 256 30.87 -4.71 -5.78
N ASP A 257 32.16 -4.66 -5.42
CA ASP A 257 32.63 -4.49 -4.03
C ASP A 257 32.16 -3.19 -3.36
N ARG A 258 31.70 -2.20 -4.14
CA ARG A 258 31.12 -0.95 -3.62
C ARG A 258 29.63 -1.03 -3.34
N LEU A 259 28.98 -2.10 -3.76
CA LEU A 259 27.54 -2.32 -3.62
C LEU A 259 27.20 -3.30 -2.49
N GLY A 260 28.20 -3.91 -1.86
CA GLY A 260 28.10 -4.94 -0.81
C GLY A 260 27.87 -4.46 0.60
#